data_e237c6077d60913d4b9a39a10cafa540
#
_entry.id   e237c6077d60913d4b9a39a10cafa540
#
_cell.length_a   1.000
_cell.length_b   1.000
_cell.length_c   1.000
_cell.angle_alpha   90.00
_cell.angle_beta   90.00
_cell.angle_gamma   90.00
#
_symmetry.space_group_name_H-M   'P 1'
#
loop_
_entity.id
_entity.type
_entity.pdbx_description
1 polymer ?
#
loop_
_entity_poly.entity_id
_entity_poly.type
_entity_poly.pdbx_seq_one_letter_code
_entity_poly.pdbx_strand_id
1 'polypeptide(L)'
;MVKPFDEQPGIESVISGYTGGTKENPTYKEVCSETTGHYEAVQITFDPSVYPYEKLIELFWQQIDPTDPGGQFYDRGSSYQTAIFYHDENQREIAEASKVKLQESGKFSKSIVTPIIPAQTFYQAETYHQHYYRKQPEHYERYSIGSGRKSFLQHHWGGKDEQ
;
A
#
# COMPACT_ATOMS: atom_id res chain seq x y z
N MET A 1 -3.04 -5.66 -0.87
CA MET A 1 -1.93 -5.19 -0.01
C MET A 1 -1.89 -5.85 1.37
N VAL A 2 -3.03 -6.25 1.95
CA VAL A 2 -3.08 -6.87 3.29
C VAL A 2 -2.22 -8.13 3.40
N LYS A 3 -2.33 -9.03 2.43
CA LYS A 3 -1.69 -10.36 2.48
C LYS A 3 -0.18 -10.31 2.80
N PRO A 4 0.65 -9.55 2.10
CA PRO A 4 2.09 -9.59 2.33
C PRO A 4 2.49 -9.17 3.75
N PHE A 5 1.77 -8.21 4.34
CA PHE A 5 2.04 -7.75 5.69
C PHE A 5 1.51 -8.70 6.75
N ASP A 6 0.30 -9.22 6.53
CA ASP A 6 -0.39 -10.07 7.48
C ASP A 6 0.36 -11.39 7.77
N GLU A 7 1.20 -11.82 6.84
CA GLU A 7 2.00 -13.05 6.95
C GLU A 7 3.35 -12.87 7.65
N GLN A 8 3.75 -11.63 7.99
CA GLN A 8 5.07 -11.36 8.56
C GLN A 8 5.07 -11.50 10.09
N PRO A 9 6.19 -12.02 10.68
CA PRO A 9 6.30 -12.07 12.13
C PRO A 9 6.39 -10.65 12.71
N GLY A 10 5.76 -10.43 13.87
CA GLY A 10 5.73 -9.12 14.51
C GLY A 10 4.61 -8.20 14.04
N ILE A 11 3.85 -8.60 13.03
CA ILE A 11 2.66 -7.87 12.59
C ILE A 11 1.47 -8.33 13.43
N GLU A 12 0.92 -7.42 14.22
CA GLU A 12 -0.19 -7.72 15.12
C GLU A 12 -1.55 -7.64 14.41
N SER A 13 -1.73 -6.64 13.56
CA SER A 13 -2.96 -6.48 12.76
C SER A 13 -2.72 -5.69 11.50
N VAL A 14 -3.52 -5.99 10.46
CA VAL A 14 -3.59 -5.24 9.21
C VAL A 14 -5.06 -5.00 8.89
N ILE A 15 -5.48 -3.75 8.91
CA ILE A 15 -6.88 -3.36 8.75
C ILE A 15 -7.00 -2.50 7.49
N SER A 16 -7.90 -2.90 6.59
CA SER A 16 -8.24 -2.10 5.41
C SER A 16 -9.17 -0.96 5.79
N GLY A 17 -8.97 0.20 5.16
CA GLY A 17 -9.77 1.36 5.46
C GLY A 17 -9.52 2.54 4.55
N TYR A 18 -9.94 3.71 5.02
CA TYR A 18 -9.91 4.96 4.26
C TYR A 18 -9.31 6.07 5.11
N THR A 19 -8.44 6.88 4.52
CA THR A 19 -7.80 7.98 5.23
C THR A 19 -7.29 9.06 4.27
N GLY A 20 -7.03 10.23 4.78
CA GLY A 20 -6.43 11.34 4.03
C GLY A 20 -7.43 12.28 3.39
N GLY A 21 -8.72 11.96 3.44
CA GLY A 21 -9.79 12.78 2.88
C GLY A 21 -10.55 13.60 3.91
N THR A 22 -11.69 14.15 3.51
CA THR A 22 -12.49 15.08 4.33
C THR A 22 -13.80 14.51 4.84
N LYS A 23 -14.33 13.46 4.18
CA LYS A 23 -15.62 12.86 4.59
C LYS A 23 -15.46 12.04 5.86
N GLU A 24 -16.26 12.38 6.89
CA GLU A 24 -16.32 11.57 8.12
C GLU A 24 -17.11 10.29 7.90
N ASN A 25 -16.65 9.19 8.47
CA ASN A 25 -17.28 7.86 8.39
C ASN A 25 -17.69 7.49 6.96
N PRO A 26 -16.75 7.51 5.99
CA PRO A 26 -17.10 7.24 4.60
C PRO A 26 -17.47 5.78 4.38
N THR A 27 -18.35 5.53 3.41
CA THR A 27 -18.63 4.18 2.90
C THR A 27 -17.71 3.90 1.71
N TYR A 28 -17.56 2.61 1.38
CA TYR A 28 -16.84 2.20 0.17
C TYR A 28 -17.38 2.88 -1.09
N LYS A 29 -18.71 2.92 -1.22
CA LYS A 29 -19.37 3.57 -2.35
C LYS A 29 -19.03 5.05 -2.45
N GLU A 30 -19.00 5.76 -1.32
CA GLU A 30 -18.64 7.17 -1.28
C GLU A 30 -17.17 7.39 -1.68
N VAL A 31 -16.26 6.55 -1.19
CA VAL A 31 -14.84 6.62 -1.55
C VAL A 31 -14.65 6.35 -3.04
N CYS A 32 -15.32 5.33 -3.59
CA CYS A 32 -15.26 5.00 -5.01
C CYS A 32 -15.84 6.09 -5.92
N SER A 33 -16.68 6.97 -5.39
CA SER A 33 -17.20 8.12 -6.16
C SER A 33 -16.13 9.20 -6.42
N GLU A 34 -14.96 9.09 -5.80
CA GLU A 34 -13.82 9.99 -5.93
C GLU A 34 -14.11 11.43 -5.44
N THR A 35 -15.09 11.59 -4.54
CA THR A 35 -15.50 12.90 -4.02
C THR A 35 -15.07 13.14 -2.57
N THR A 36 -14.58 12.12 -1.86
CA THR A 36 -14.23 12.21 -0.43
C THR A 36 -12.79 12.66 -0.19
N GLY A 37 -11.91 12.53 -1.18
CA GLY A 37 -10.47 12.76 -1.03
C GLY A 37 -9.73 11.63 -0.32
N HIS A 38 -10.41 10.60 0.15
CA HIS A 38 -9.77 9.49 0.85
C HIS A 38 -8.98 8.58 -0.09
N TYR A 39 -7.88 8.05 0.43
CA TYR A 39 -7.15 6.91 -0.13
C TYR A 39 -7.71 5.62 0.46
N GLU A 40 -7.77 4.55 -0.33
CA GLU A 40 -7.85 3.21 0.22
C GLU A 40 -6.49 2.87 0.81
N ALA A 41 -6.46 2.48 2.07
CA ALA A 41 -5.23 2.27 2.83
C ALA A 41 -5.32 1.05 3.73
N VAL A 42 -4.17 0.62 4.22
CA VAL A 42 -4.08 -0.37 5.30
C VAL A 42 -3.43 0.28 6.51
N GLN A 43 -4.00 0.00 7.68
CA GLN A 43 -3.41 0.38 8.96
C GLN A 43 -2.74 -0.84 9.56
N ILE A 44 -1.45 -0.74 9.82
CA ILE A 44 -0.64 -1.85 10.28
C ILE A 44 -0.18 -1.57 11.71
N THR A 45 -0.56 -2.46 12.63
CA THR A 45 -0.05 -2.47 14.00
C THR A 45 1.04 -3.53 14.08
N PHE A 46 2.23 -3.12 14.50
CA PHE A 46 3.40 -3.99 14.48
C PHE A 46 4.32 -3.77 15.67
N ASP A 47 5.12 -4.80 16.00
CA ASP A 47 6.18 -4.72 17.00
C ASP A 47 7.49 -4.36 16.29
N PRO A 48 8.01 -3.14 16.47
CA PRO A 48 9.23 -2.70 15.78
C PRO A 48 10.49 -3.43 16.24
N SER A 49 10.45 -4.12 17.37
CA SER A 49 11.57 -4.94 17.84
C SER A 49 11.68 -6.27 17.09
N VAL A 50 10.57 -6.75 16.52
CA VAL A 50 10.50 -7.99 15.73
C VAL A 50 10.51 -7.67 14.24
N TYR A 51 9.76 -6.66 13.81
CA TYR A 51 9.66 -6.24 12.42
C TYR A 51 9.89 -4.73 12.33
N PRO A 52 11.12 -4.28 12.04
CA PRO A 52 11.44 -2.84 12.01
C PRO A 52 10.65 -2.07 10.94
N TYR A 53 10.40 -0.80 11.20
CA TYR A 53 9.68 0.08 10.27
C TYR A 53 10.35 0.11 8.88
N GLU A 54 11.67 0.07 8.82
CA GLU A 54 12.43 0.03 7.55
C GLU A 54 12.03 -1.17 6.69
N LYS A 55 11.84 -2.33 7.30
CA LYS A 55 11.38 -3.54 6.59
C LYS A 55 9.94 -3.40 6.12
N LEU A 56 9.11 -2.75 6.93
CA LEU A 56 7.72 -2.48 6.57
C LEU A 56 7.65 -1.62 5.30
N ILE A 57 8.46 -0.58 5.24
CA ILE A 57 8.53 0.32 4.09
C ILE A 57 9.11 -0.39 2.86
N GLU A 58 10.14 -1.21 3.02
CA GLU A 58 10.68 -2.01 1.92
C GLU A 58 9.63 -2.95 1.33
N LEU A 59 8.86 -3.62 2.19
CA LEU A 59 7.80 -4.50 1.74
C LEU A 59 6.69 -3.74 1.02
N PHE A 60 6.35 -2.53 1.50
CA PHE A 60 5.39 -1.65 0.85
C PHE A 60 5.80 -1.35 -0.60
N TRP A 61 7.02 -0.90 -0.82
CA TRP A 61 7.51 -0.59 -2.17
C TRP A 61 7.40 -1.79 -3.12
N GLN A 62 7.58 -2.99 -2.60
CA GLN A 62 7.50 -4.23 -3.38
C GLN A 62 6.09 -4.63 -3.77
N GLN A 63 5.07 -3.91 -3.31
CA GLN A 63 3.66 -4.24 -3.57
C GLN A 63 3.00 -3.32 -4.58
N ILE A 64 3.65 -2.25 -5.00
CA ILE A 64 3.02 -1.17 -5.78
C ILE A 64 3.83 -0.80 -7.01
N ASP A 65 3.16 -0.08 -7.93
CA ASP A 65 3.81 0.76 -8.93
C ASP A 65 3.90 2.18 -8.38
N PRO A 66 5.05 2.61 -7.85
CA PRO A 66 5.19 3.92 -7.23
C PRO A 66 5.28 5.07 -8.23
N THR A 67 5.26 4.76 -9.53
CA THR A 67 5.39 5.75 -10.62
C THR A 67 4.06 6.11 -11.27
N ASP A 68 2.96 5.45 -10.87
CA ASP A 68 1.64 5.68 -11.46
C ASP A 68 0.86 6.74 -10.67
N PRO A 69 0.62 7.93 -11.24
CA PRO A 69 -0.09 9.00 -10.54
C PRO A 69 -1.61 8.86 -10.58
N GLY A 70 -2.15 7.93 -11.38
CA GLY A 70 -3.59 7.80 -11.61
C GLY A 70 -4.27 6.64 -10.91
N GLY A 71 -3.55 5.87 -10.12
CA GLY A 71 -4.09 4.70 -9.45
C GLY A 71 -3.10 3.57 -9.39
N GLN A 72 -3.61 2.33 -9.35
CA GLN A 72 -2.79 1.12 -9.33
C GLN A 72 -3.41 0.05 -10.24
N PHE A 73 -2.70 -0.30 -11.31
CA PHE A 73 -3.11 -1.35 -12.25
C PHE A 73 -4.51 -1.09 -12.80
N TYR A 74 -5.48 -1.98 -12.57
CA TYR A 74 -6.87 -1.79 -13.00
C TYR A 74 -7.67 -0.84 -12.10
N ASP A 75 -7.19 -0.59 -10.88
CA ASP A 75 -7.86 0.32 -9.95
C ASP A 75 -7.43 1.75 -10.25
N ARG A 76 -8.32 2.50 -10.88
CA ARG A 76 -8.03 3.87 -11.35
C ARG A 76 -8.83 4.89 -10.56
N GLY A 77 -8.20 6.04 -10.31
CA GLY A 77 -8.80 7.15 -9.58
C GLY A 77 -7.99 7.58 -8.37
N SER A 78 -8.37 8.70 -7.76
CA SER A 78 -7.64 9.30 -6.64
C SER A 78 -7.60 8.41 -5.39
N SER A 79 -8.64 7.62 -5.15
CA SER A 79 -8.69 6.70 -3.99
C SER A 79 -7.69 5.55 -4.09
N TYR A 80 -7.20 5.26 -5.28
CA TYR A 80 -6.23 4.19 -5.54
C TYR A 80 -4.81 4.68 -5.76
N GLN A 81 -4.55 5.97 -5.55
CA GLN A 81 -3.20 6.51 -5.59
C GLN A 81 -2.38 5.97 -4.41
N THR A 82 -1.06 5.86 -4.61
CA THR A 82 -0.16 5.39 -3.55
C THR A 82 0.21 6.55 -2.61
N ALA A 83 0.35 6.24 -1.32
CA ALA A 83 0.81 7.18 -0.31
C ALA A 83 1.38 6.44 0.90
N ILE A 84 2.26 7.10 1.63
CA ILE A 84 2.72 6.64 2.95
C ILE A 84 2.27 7.68 3.97
N PHE A 85 1.51 7.23 4.97
CA PHE A 85 1.05 8.05 6.08
C PHE A 85 1.92 7.76 7.31
N TYR A 86 2.71 8.72 7.74
CA TYR A 86 3.61 8.57 8.88
C TYR A 86 2.97 9.09 10.17
N HIS A 87 3.32 8.46 11.30
CA HIS A 87 2.78 8.82 12.62
C HIS A 87 3.75 9.65 13.45
N ASP A 88 5.03 9.66 13.12
CA ASP A 88 6.06 10.42 13.83
C ASP A 88 7.20 10.83 12.89
N GLU A 89 8.07 11.69 13.37
CA GLU A 89 9.19 12.22 12.59
C GLU A 89 10.19 11.13 12.18
N ASN A 90 10.41 10.14 13.03
CA ASN A 90 11.30 9.03 12.72
C ASN A 90 10.76 8.22 11.53
N GLN A 91 9.47 7.95 11.51
CA GLN A 91 8.83 7.28 10.36
C GLN A 91 8.94 8.12 9.09
N ARG A 92 8.73 9.43 9.19
CA ARG A 92 8.87 10.34 8.04
C ARG A 92 10.28 10.28 7.45
N GLU A 93 11.30 10.39 8.28
CA GLU A 93 12.70 10.35 7.84
C GLU A 93 13.06 9.03 7.16
N ILE A 94 12.64 7.90 7.75
CA ILE A 94 12.86 6.57 7.18
C ILE A 94 12.17 6.42 5.83
N ALA A 95 10.91 6.85 5.74
CA ALA A 95 10.13 6.75 4.51
C ALA A 95 10.74 7.61 3.39
N GLU A 96 11.12 8.84 3.69
CA GLU A 96 11.72 9.74 2.70
C GLU A 96 13.09 9.24 2.24
N ALA A 97 13.93 8.77 3.14
CA ALA A 97 15.23 8.17 2.79
C ALA A 97 15.07 6.94 1.90
N SER A 98 14.09 6.11 2.20
CA SER A 98 13.76 4.93 1.41
C SER A 98 13.31 5.29 -0.01
N LYS A 99 12.48 6.33 -0.14
CA LYS A 99 12.02 6.83 -1.44
C LYS A 99 13.18 7.31 -2.31
N VAL A 100 14.08 8.10 -1.74
CA VAL A 100 15.29 8.60 -2.44
C VAL A 100 16.16 7.43 -2.89
N LYS A 101 16.40 6.47 -2.00
CA LYS A 101 17.21 5.28 -2.30
C LYS A 101 16.61 4.47 -3.44
N LEU A 102 15.28 4.28 -3.44
CA LEU A 102 14.59 3.56 -4.50
C LEU A 102 14.68 4.28 -5.84
N GLN A 103 14.49 5.61 -5.84
CA GLN A 103 14.62 6.42 -7.06
C GLN A 103 16.05 6.34 -7.62
N GLU A 104 17.05 6.44 -6.79
CA GLU A 104 18.46 6.37 -7.19
C GLU A 104 18.91 4.98 -7.62
N SER A 105 18.19 3.94 -7.21
CA SER A 105 18.51 2.54 -7.57
C SER A 105 18.35 2.25 -9.06
N GLY A 106 17.57 3.06 -9.78
CA GLY A 106 17.30 2.85 -11.20
C GLY A 106 16.31 1.71 -11.49
N LYS A 107 15.67 1.13 -10.47
CA LYS A 107 14.65 0.08 -10.67
C LYS A 107 13.47 0.56 -11.50
N PHE A 108 13.13 1.84 -11.37
CA PHE A 108 12.05 2.47 -12.12
C PHE A 108 12.62 3.58 -12.99
N SER A 109 12.27 3.57 -14.28
CA SER A 109 12.72 4.60 -15.22
C SER A 109 11.97 5.92 -15.07
N LYS A 110 10.76 5.87 -14.48
CA LYS A 110 9.91 7.05 -14.23
C LYS A 110 10.12 7.54 -12.80
N SER A 111 9.74 8.79 -12.55
CA SER A 111 9.80 9.37 -11.21
C SER A 111 8.79 8.73 -10.27
N ILE A 112 9.21 8.50 -9.02
CA ILE A 112 8.33 8.02 -7.96
C ILE A 112 7.41 9.16 -7.55
N VAL A 113 6.09 8.91 -7.61
CA VAL A 113 5.06 9.92 -7.32
C VAL A 113 4.35 9.70 -5.99
N THR A 114 4.73 8.68 -5.23
CA THR A 114 4.13 8.35 -3.94
C THR A 114 4.46 9.44 -2.90
N PRO A 115 3.47 10.20 -2.39
CA PRO A 115 3.72 11.20 -1.35
C PRO A 115 3.90 10.56 0.02
N ILE A 116 4.62 11.27 0.89
CA ILE A 116 4.83 10.90 2.28
C ILE A 116 4.19 12.00 3.12
N ILE A 117 3.04 11.71 3.74
CA ILE A 117 2.18 12.69 4.38
C ILE A 117 1.84 12.32 5.82
N PRO A 118 1.56 13.31 6.69
CA PRO A 118 1.17 13.02 8.08
C PRO A 118 -0.09 12.19 8.16
N ALA A 119 -0.11 11.25 9.10
CA ALA A 119 -1.29 10.43 9.34
C ALA A 119 -2.48 11.29 9.76
N GLN A 120 -3.66 10.94 9.26
CA GLN A 120 -4.94 11.56 9.56
C GLN A 120 -5.88 10.49 10.12
N THR A 121 -7.11 10.87 10.43
CA THR A 121 -8.11 9.92 10.93
C THR A 121 -8.27 8.75 9.95
N PHE A 122 -8.17 7.54 10.48
CA PHE A 122 -8.36 6.31 9.71
C PHE A 122 -9.75 5.75 10.00
N TYR A 123 -10.50 5.48 8.94
CA TYR A 123 -11.84 4.90 9.02
C TYR A 123 -11.77 3.46 8.52
N GLN A 124 -12.07 2.51 9.39
CA GLN A 124 -12.06 1.09 9.04
C GLN A 124 -13.09 0.80 7.96
N ALA A 125 -12.68 0.07 6.93
CA ALA A 125 -13.58 -0.36 5.87
C ALA A 125 -14.56 -1.43 6.36
N GLU A 126 -15.60 -1.65 5.59
CA GLU A 126 -16.65 -2.62 5.90
C GLU A 126 -16.05 -4.03 6.05
N THR A 127 -16.70 -4.86 6.84
CA THR A 127 -16.20 -6.20 7.20
C THR A 127 -15.89 -7.07 5.99
N TYR A 128 -16.67 -6.95 4.90
CA TYR A 128 -16.44 -7.76 3.70
C TYR A 128 -15.14 -7.43 2.96
N HIS A 129 -14.54 -6.24 3.20
CA HIS A 129 -13.23 -5.87 2.67
C HIS A 129 -12.06 -6.40 3.50
N GLN A 130 -12.30 -6.73 4.77
CA GLN A 130 -11.23 -7.17 5.66
C GLN A 130 -10.76 -8.57 5.28
N HIS A 131 -9.44 -8.74 5.13
CA HIS A 131 -8.82 -10.02 4.78
C HIS A 131 -9.43 -10.67 3.53
N TYR A 132 -9.69 -9.88 2.51
CA TYR A 132 -10.35 -10.33 1.28
C TYR A 132 -9.65 -11.53 0.65
N TYR A 133 -8.32 -11.56 0.65
CA TYR A 133 -7.52 -12.63 0.09
C TYR A 133 -7.77 -14.00 0.76
N ARG A 134 -8.18 -13.99 2.03
CA ARG A 134 -8.54 -15.21 2.77
C ARG A 134 -9.96 -15.65 2.48
N LYS A 135 -10.87 -14.67 2.29
CA LYS A 135 -12.29 -14.92 2.05
C LYS A 135 -12.56 -15.36 0.63
N GLN A 136 -11.79 -14.83 -0.32
CA GLN A 136 -11.95 -15.09 -1.76
C GLN A 136 -10.58 -15.33 -2.41
N PRO A 137 -9.84 -16.39 -2.04
CA PRO A 137 -8.46 -16.57 -2.49
C PRO A 137 -8.33 -16.74 -4.01
N GLU A 138 -9.25 -17.45 -4.65
CA GLU A 138 -9.22 -17.64 -6.11
C GLU A 138 -9.50 -16.36 -6.87
N HIS A 139 -10.46 -15.58 -6.42
CA HIS A 139 -10.79 -14.28 -7.02
C HIS A 139 -9.62 -13.31 -6.85
N TYR A 140 -9.02 -13.27 -5.68
CA TYR A 140 -7.85 -12.45 -5.40
C TYR A 140 -6.69 -12.79 -6.34
N GLU A 141 -6.38 -14.08 -6.50
CA GLU A 141 -5.26 -14.53 -7.36
C GLU A 141 -5.55 -14.21 -8.83
N ARG A 142 -6.76 -14.47 -9.31
CA ARG A 142 -7.15 -14.13 -10.68
C ARG A 142 -7.06 -12.63 -10.96
N TYR A 143 -7.48 -11.82 -10.03
CA TYR A 143 -7.40 -10.36 -10.14
C TYR A 143 -5.95 -9.89 -10.16
N SER A 144 -5.09 -10.43 -9.28
CA SER A 144 -3.67 -10.09 -9.23
C SER A 144 -2.96 -10.40 -10.55
N ILE A 145 -3.27 -11.54 -11.16
CA ILE A 145 -2.72 -11.93 -12.46
C ILE A 145 -3.32 -11.08 -13.58
N GLY A 146 -4.63 -10.99 -13.65
CA GLY A 146 -5.35 -10.31 -14.74
C GLY A 146 -5.12 -8.82 -14.81
N SER A 147 -4.91 -8.15 -13.67
CA SER A 147 -4.61 -6.71 -13.60
C SER A 147 -3.19 -6.35 -14.00
N GLY A 148 -2.30 -7.35 -14.16
CA GLY A 148 -0.89 -7.13 -14.43
C GLY A 148 -0.04 -6.88 -13.19
N ARG A 149 -0.62 -6.84 -12.00
CA ARG A 149 0.11 -6.58 -10.75
C ARG A 149 1.20 -7.63 -10.52
N LYS A 150 0.84 -8.90 -10.61
CA LYS A 150 1.78 -10.00 -10.37
C LYS A 150 2.97 -9.98 -11.32
N SER A 151 2.72 -9.78 -12.63
CA SER A 151 3.78 -9.67 -13.64
C SER A 151 4.68 -8.46 -13.40
N PHE A 152 4.09 -7.32 -13.07
CA PHE A 152 4.83 -6.09 -12.80
C PHE A 152 5.78 -6.26 -11.61
N LEU A 153 5.27 -6.80 -10.50
CA LEU A 153 6.07 -7.00 -9.29
C LEU A 153 7.19 -8.00 -9.53
N GLN A 154 6.91 -9.08 -10.26
CA GLN A 154 7.90 -10.08 -10.61
C GLN A 154 9.00 -9.50 -11.52
N HIS A 155 8.63 -8.67 -12.50
CA HIS A 155 9.57 -8.01 -13.40
C HIS A 155 10.55 -7.09 -12.65
N HIS A 156 10.04 -6.29 -11.68
CA HIS A 156 10.85 -5.30 -10.98
C HIS A 156 11.61 -5.86 -9.77
N TRP A 157 11.09 -6.90 -9.12
CA TRP A 157 11.59 -7.39 -7.84
C TRP A 157 12.02 -8.86 -7.84
N GLY A 158 11.50 -9.69 -8.76
CA GLY A 158 11.69 -11.15 -8.77
C GLY A 158 13.03 -11.65 -9.32
N GLY A 159 13.82 -10.80 -9.96
CA GLY A 159 15.00 -11.23 -10.72
C GLY A 159 16.27 -11.52 -9.90
N LYS A 160 16.21 -11.54 -8.59
CA LYS A 160 17.38 -11.72 -7.72
C LYS A 160 17.46 -13.09 -7.02
N ASP A 161 16.40 -13.86 -7.05
CA ASP A 161 16.32 -15.11 -6.29
C ASP A 161 16.56 -16.37 -7.14
N GLU A 162 16.85 -16.21 -8.43
CA GLU A 162 17.14 -17.33 -9.33
C GLU A 162 18.65 -17.49 -9.65
N GLN A 163 19.49 -16.95 -8.81
CA GLN A 163 20.94 -17.17 -8.95
C GLN A 163 21.50 -17.98 -7.81
#